data_22b2930b7fd3e0ff48f6cf699a81c60b
#
_entry.id   22b2930b7fd3e0ff48f6cf699a81c60b
#
_cell.length_a   1.000
_cell.length_b   1.000
_cell.length_c   1.000
_cell.angle_alpha   90.00
_cell.angle_beta   90.00
_cell.angle_gamma   90.00
#
_symmetry.space_group_name_H-M   'P 1'
#
loop_
_entity.id
_entity.type
_entity.pdbx_description
1 polymer ?
#
loop_
_entity_poly.entity_id
_entity_poly.type
_entity_poly.pdbx_seq_one_letter_code
_entity_poly.pdbx_strand_id
1 'polypeptide(L)'
;MAICSDSILVKALQGKLPSVQIRELSVPDSYEVTPVLRQDDRGVFLEHYRFDRLEEAIGHPLTLRQANTSVSKKGVVRGIHYAEVPLGQAKYVTCTHGAILDFVVDIRVGSHTYGQWDSVRLDDVDFRSVYISEGLGHAFIALTEGATVSYLVSDVYNPVRERGIDPLDATIGLVFPTEAGRPLLSGKDVAAPSLEAAAASGLLPELRQIAEFYKSLSKAGA
;
A
#
# COMPACT_ATOMS: atom_id res chain seq x y z
N MET A 1 -39.90 21.08 52.97
CA MET A 1 -39.36 21.42 51.66
C MET A 1 -38.11 20.60 51.47
N ALA A 2 -38.21 19.45 50.85
CA ALA A 2 -37.10 18.53 50.61
C ALA A 2 -36.69 18.67 49.12
N ILE A 3 -35.48 19.09 48.89
CA ILE A 3 -34.89 19.16 47.54
C ILE A 3 -34.29 17.80 47.24
N CYS A 4 -34.95 17.09 46.35
CA CYS A 4 -34.48 15.82 45.80
C CYS A 4 -33.36 16.10 44.84
N SER A 5 -32.13 15.68 45.16
CA SER A 5 -30.95 15.72 44.23
C SER A 5 -30.87 14.37 43.52
N ASP A 6 -31.44 14.33 42.34
CA ASP A 6 -31.24 13.23 41.42
C ASP A 6 -29.86 13.34 40.82
N SER A 7 -28.92 12.63 41.42
CA SER A 7 -27.62 12.38 40.82
C SER A 7 -27.76 11.31 39.72
N ILE A 8 -27.95 11.77 38.48
CA ILE A 8 -27.91 10.92 37.32
C ILE A 8 -26.44 10.45 37.16
N LEU A 9 -26.21 9.19 37.60
CA LEU A 9 -24.97 8.48 37.31
C LEU A 9 -24.89 8.27 35.79
N VAL A 10 -24.19 9.16 35.11
CA VAL A 10 -23.73 8.91 33.75
C VAL A 10 -22.69 7.79 33.84
N LYS A 11 -23.13 6.54 33.73
CA LYS A 11 -22.23 5.42 33.44
C LYS A 11 -21.60 5.71 32.08
N ALA A 12 -20.39 6.22 32.10
CA ALA A 12 -19.55 6.27 30.91
C ALA A 12 -19.38 4.83 30.40
N LEU A 13 -20.11 4.51 29.35
CA LEU A 13 -19.82 3.37 28.49
C LEU A 13 -18.45 3.65 27.90
N GLN A 14 -17.41 3.06 28.50
CA GLN A 14 -16.07 2.99 27.91
C GLN A 14 -16.09 2.04 26.71
N GLY A 15 -16.88 2.35 25.71
CA GLY A 15 -16.69 1.83 24.37
C GLY A 15 -15.40 2.47 23.83
N LYS A 16 -14.36 1.68 23.58
CA LYS A 16 -13.21 2.15 22.81
C LYS A 16 -13.74 2.86 21.56
N LEU A 17 -13.43 4.14 21.40
CA LEU A 17 -13.74 4.85 20.16
C LEU A 17 -13.20 4.03 18.99
N PRO A 18 -13.94 3.91 17.87
CA PRO A 18 -13.44 3.20 16.71
C PRO A 18 -12.08 3.79 16.31
N SER A 19 -11.10 2.92 16.15
CA SER A 19 -9.74 3.28 15.77
C SER A 19 -9.43 2.74 14.39
N VAL A 20 -8.50 3.37 13.68
CA VAL A 20 -7.91 2.84 12.45
C VAL A 20 -7.50 1.39 12.68
N GLN A 21 -7.87 0.49 11.79
CA GLN A 21 -7.48 -0.91 11.82
C GLN A 21 -6.34 -1.12 10.84
N ILE A 22 -5.28 -1.80 11.28
CA ILE A 22 -4.13 -2.13 10.45
C ILE A 22 -3.95 -3.65 10.53
N ARG A 23 -3.93 -4.29 9.37
CA ARG A 23 -3.82 -5.75 9.22
C ARG A 23 -2.68 -6.08 8.27
N GLU A 24 -1.76 -6.93 8.69
CA GLU A 24 -0.73 -7.46 7.80
C GLU A 24 -1.36 -8.33 6.70
N LEU A 25 -0.85 -8.21 5.48
CA LEU A 25 -1.26 -9.02 4.33
C LEU A 25 -0.53 -10.38 4.33
N SER A 26 -0.86 -11.26 3.39
CA SER A 26 -0.17 -12.54 3.24
C SER A 26 1.28 -12.41 2.74
N VAL A 27 1.60 -11.28 2.11
CA VAL A 27 2.98 -10.87 1.79
C VAL A 27 3.53 -10.11 2.99
N PRO A 28 4.54 -10.62 3.71
CA PRO A 28 5.08 -9.97 4.91
C PRO A 28 5.59 -8.54 4.65
N ASP A 29 5.50 -7.69 5.66
CA ASP A 29 5.88 -6.28 5.61
C ASP A 29 4.98 -5.43 4.71
N SER A 30 3.78 -5.90 4.42
CA SER A 30 2.72 -5.12 3.75
C SER A 30 1.43 -5.15 4.56
N TYR A 31 0.70 -4.02 4.57
CA TYR A 31 -0.42 -3.85 5.50
C TYR A 31 -1.61 -3.17 4.82
N GLU A 32 -2.81 -3.72 5.05
CA GLU A 32 -4.06 -3.04 4.77
C GLU A 32 -4.41 -2.12 5.94
N VAL A 33 -4.79 -0.90 5.63
CA VAL A 33 -5.22 0.11 6.60
C VAL A 33 -6.65 0.49 6.32
N THR A 34 -7.55 0.26 7.29
CA THR A 34 -8.96 0.63 7.22
C THR A 34 -9.21 1.84 8.12
N PRO A 35 -9.56 3.01 7.54
CA PRO A 35 -9.81 4.22 8.32
C PRO A 35 -11.13 4.17 9.05
N VAL A 36 -11.31 5.07 10.01
CA VAL A 36 -12.62 5.33 10.62
C VAL A 36 -13.36 6.37 9.81
N LEU A 37 -14.48 6.00 9.21
CA LEU A 37 -15.36 6.93 8.50
C LEU A 37 -16.26 7.66 9.49
N ARG A 38 -16.22 8.99 9.51
CA ARG A 38 -17.06 9.86 10.31
C ARG A 38 -18.06 10.56 9.40
N GLN A 39 -19.27 10.01 9.35
CA GLN A 39 -20.34 10.49 8.48
C GLN A 39 -21.29 11.41 9.22
N ASP A 40 -21.68 12.52 8.59
CA ASP A 40 -22.72 13.45 9.02
C ASP A 40 -23.51 14.00 7.81
N ASP A 41 -24.42 14.96 8.03
CA ASP A 41 -25.24 15.56 6.96
C ASP A 41 -24.44 16.30 5.88
N ARG A 42 -23.15 16.56 6.08
CA ARG A 42 -22.25 17.22 5.14
C ARG A 42 -21.46 16.24 4.28
N GLY A 43 -21.48 14.93 4.63
CA GLY A 43 -20.71 13.89 3.97
C GLY A 43 -19.84 13.08 4.93
N VAL A 44 -18.68 12.64 4.47
CA VAL A 44 -17.76 11.79 5.24
C VAL A 44 -16.42 12.52 5.49
N PHE A 45 -15.95 12.43 6.74
CA PHE A 45 -14.61 12.82 7.14
C PHE A 45 -13.83 11.60 7.59
N LEU A 46 -12.56 11.50 7.19
CA LEU A 46 -11.66 10.43 7.62
C LEU A 46 -10.22 10.94 7.70
N GLU A 47 -9.42 10.28 8.54
CA GLU A 47 -7.98 10.42 8.57
C GLU A 47 -7.39 9.27 7.74
N HIS A 48 -7.06 9.52 6.48
CA HIS A 48 -6.57 8.45 5.60
C HIS A 48 -5.12 8.06 5.88
N TYR A 49 -4.34 8.92 6.53
CA TYR A 49 -2.96 8.64 6.95
C TYR A 49 -2.70 9.18 8.35
N ARG A 50 -2.24 8.32 9.24
CA ARG A 50 -1.81 8.64 10.61
C ARG A 50 -0.44 8.03 10.83
N PHE A 51 0.60 8.89 10.90
CA PHE A 51 1.99 8.45 11.01
C PHE A 51 2.23 7.60 12.26
N ASP A 52 1.67 7.99 13.40
CA ASP A 52 1.80 7.32 14.68
C ASP A 52 1.20 5.90 14.68
N ARG A 53 0.06 5.73 14.00
CA ARG A 53 -0.59 4.42 13.88
C ARG A 53 0.15 3.48 12.94
N LEU A 54 0.65 4.03 11.84
CA LEU A 54 1.45 3.25 10.91
C LEU A 54 2.77 2.83 11.54
N GLU A 55 3.48 3.77 12.22
CA GLU A 55 4.72 3.49 12.92
C GLU A 55 4.56 2.41 14.00
N GLU A 56 3.46 2.44 14.78
CA GLU A 56 3.12 1.41 15.76
C GLU A 56 3.00 0.02 15.11
N ALA A 57 2.43 -0.05 13.90
CA ALA A 57 2.20 -1.32 13.20
C ALA A 57 3.46 -1.87 12.52
N ILE A 58 4.26 -1.00 11.87
CA ILE A 58 5.42 -1.41 11.07
C ILE A 58 6.74 -1.34 11.84
N GLY A 59 6.76 -0.73 13.05
CA GLY A 59 7.92 -0.66 13.95
C GLY A 59 8.97 0.40 13.61
N HIS A 60 8.70 1.27 12.64
CA HIS A 60 9.57 2.39 12.23
C HIS A 60 8.75 3.49 11.53
N PRO A 61 9.22 4.75 11.48
CA PRO A 61 8.50 5.80 10.79
C PRO A 61 8.54 5.64 9.27
N LEU A 62 7.42 5.94 8.59
CA LEU A 62 7.41 6.21 7.15
C LEU A 62 7.83 7.68 6.93
N THR A 63 9.09 7.90 6.58
CA THR A 63 9.59 9.25 6.28
C THR A 63 9.10 9.69 4.91
N LEU A 64 8.14 10.60 4.87
CA LEU A 64 7.55 11.09 3.61
C LEU A 64 8.52 12.00 2.86
N ARG A 65 8.78 11.69 1.59
CA ARG A 65 9.66 12.46 0.70
C ARG A 65 8.94 13.00 -0.53
N GLN A 66 7.91 12.28 -1.01
CA GLN A 66 7.15 12.69 -2.18
C GLN A 66 5.71 12.18 -2.08
N ALA A 67 4.77 12.94 -2.63
CA ALA A 67 3.40 12.52 -2.84
C ALA A 67 3.08 12.56 -4.34
N ASN A 68 2.44 11.52 -4.84
CA ASN A 68 2.06 11.40 -6.24
C ASN A 68 0.55 11.18 -6.37
N THR A 69 0.00 11.57 -7.50
CA THR A 69 -1.37 11.24 -7.87
C THR A 69 -1.40 10.77 -9.33
N SER A 70 -2.10 9.68 -9.57
CA SER A 70 -2.37 9.20 -10.93
C SER A 70 -3.86 9.10 -11.17
N VAL A 71 -4.30 9.47 -12.38
CA VAL A 71 -5.67 9.27 -12.87
C VAL A 71 -5.61 8.26 -13.99
N SER A 72 -6.39 7.20 -13.92
CA SER A 72 -6.32 6.06 -14.82
C SER A 72 -7.68 5.74 -15.43
N LYS A 73 -7.70 5.44 -16.74
CA LYS A 73 -8.85 4.84 -17.40
C LYS A 73 -9.07 3.43 -16.88
N LYS A 74 -10.30 2.96 -16.94
CA LYS A 74 -10.64 1.56 -16.62
C LYS A 74 -9.77 0.59 -17.42
N GLY A 75 -9.28 -0.46 -16.76
CA GLY A 75 -8.39 -1.47 -17.33
C GLY A 75 -6.91 -1.09 -17.35
N VAL A 76 -6.54 0.16 -17.06
CA VAL A 76 -5.11 0.53 -16.97
C VAL A 76 -4.45 -0.23 -15.85
N VAL A 77 -3.36 -0.92 -16.17
CA VAL A 77 -2.44 -1.54 -15.21
C VAL A 77 -1.20 -0.66 -15.09
N ARG A 78 -0.76 -0.42 -13.85
CA ARG A 78 0.53 0.21 -13.53
C ARG A 78 1.30 -0.71 -12.62
N GLY A 79 2.46 -1.16 -13.04
CA GLY A 79 3.31 -2.11 -12.29
C GLY A 79 3.85 -3.23 -13.18
N ILE A 80 4.51 -4.21 -12.61
CA ILE A 80 4.95 -4.26 -11.21
C ILE A 80 6.16 -3.36 -11.05
N HIS A 81 6.09 -2.36 -10.17
CA HIS A 81 7.17 -1.38 -10.01
C HIS A 81 7.83 -1.52 -8.63
N TYR A 82 9.15 -1.37 -8.59
CA TYR A 82 9.93 -1.33 -7.37
C TYR A 82 11.15 -0.42 -7.54
N ALA A 83 11.75 0.00 -6.44
CA ALA A 83 13.01 0.74 -6.44
C ALA A 83 14.13 -0.14 -5.89
N GLU A 84 15.33 -0.05 -6.48
CA GLU A 84 16.52 -0.77 -6.01
C GLU A 84 16.84 -0.47 -4.54
N VAL A 85 17.26 -1.51 -3.81
CA VAL A 85 17.69 -1.45 -2.41
C VAL A 85 19.21 -1.59 -2.34
N PRO A 86 19.91 -0.87 -1.44
CA PRO A 86 19.42 0.20 -0.58
C PRO A 86 19.13 1.47 -1.39
N LEU A 87 18.26 2.24 -1.10
CA LEU A 87 17.38 2.78 -0.15
C LEU A 87 15.96 2.20 -0.29
N GLY A 88 15.58 1.71 -1.47
CA GLY A 88 14.21 1.31 -1.75
C GLY A 88 13.25 2.50 -1.81
N GLN A 89 11.97 2.20 -1.89
CA GLN A 89 10.89 3.18 -1.76
C GLN A 89 9.67 2.48 -1.21
N ALA A 90 9.33 2.76 0.06
CA ALA A 90 8.05 2.37 0.62
C ALA A 90 6.93 3.23 0.05
N LYS A 91 5.72 2.68 -0.01
CA LYS A 91 4.54 3.35 -0.54
C LYS A 91 3.36 3.20 0.42
N TYR A 92 2.60 4.28 0.59
CA TYR A 92 1.28 4.26 1.23
C TYR A 92 0.26 4.69 0.18
N VAL A 93 -0.55 3.75 -0.29
CA VAL A 93 -1.40 3.86 -1.48
C VAL A 93 -2.86 3.98 -1.07
N THR A 94 -3.58 4.95 -1.63
CA THR A 94 -5.01 5.18 -1.39
C THR A 94 -5.72 5.49 -2.71
N CYS A 95 -6.89 4.90 -2.96
CA CYS A 95 -7.77 5.31 -4.04
C CYS A 95 -8.73 6.37 -3.53
N THR A 96 -8.64 7.60 -4.05
CA THR A 96 -9.43 8.74 -3.60
C THR A 96 -10.66 9.01 -4.46
N HIS A 97 -10.74 8.38 -5.63
CA HIS A 97 -11.91 8.40 -6.51
C HIS A 97 -11.96 7.14 -7.36
N GLY A 98 -13.16 6.55 -7.49
CA GLY A 98 -13.37 5.31 -8.21
C GLY A 98 -12.83 4.10 -7.44
N ALA A 99 -12.34 3.09 -8.17
CA ALA A 99 -11.88 1.84 -7.58
C ALA A 99 -10.71 1.24 -8.37
N ILE A 100 -9.80 0.60 -7.63
CA ILE A 100 -8.70 -0.21 -8.17
C ILE A 100 -8.65 -1.55 -7.44
N LEU A 101 -8.00 -2.54 -8.04
CA LEU A 101 -7.44 -3.68 -7.32
C LEU A 101 -5.93 -3.47 -7.23
N ASP A 102 -5.44 -3.31 -6.03
CA ASP A 102 -4.03 -3.07 -5.71
C ASP A 102 -3.34 -4.40 -5.39
N PHE A 103 -2.13 -4.62 -5.89
CA PHE A 103 -1.36 -5.85 -5.71
C PHE A 103 -0.02 -5.55 -5.06
N VAL A 104 0.31 -6.33 -4.05
CA VAL A 104 1.64 -6.38 -3.46
C VAL A 104 2.28 -7.71 -3.83
N VAL A 105 3.48 -7.67 -4.38
CA VAL A 105 4.21 -8.87 -4.86
C VAL A 105 5.53 -8.99 -4.10
N ASP A 106 5.80 -10.16 -3.54
CA ASP A 106 7.10 -10.41 -2.93
C ASP A 106 8.15 -10.77 -3.99
N ILE A 107 9.00 -9.83 -4.30
CA ILE A 107 10.10 -9.98 -5.26
C ILE A 107 11.48 -10.12 -4.58
N ARG A 108 11.50 -10.26 -3.24
CA ARG A 108 12.72 -10.32 -2.43
C ARG A 108 13.34 -11.72 -2.52
N VAL A 109 14.51 -11.80 -3.10
CA VAL A 109 15.27 -13.05 -3.16
C VAL A 109 15.60 -13.54 -1.75
N GLY A 110 15.31 -14.81 -1.49
CA GLY A 110 15.48 -15.45 -0.17
C GLY A 110 14.27 -15.31 0.76
N SER A 111 13.17 -14.69 0.32
CA SER A 111 11.90 -14.70 1.05
C SER A 111 11.18 -16.04 0.87
N HIS A 112 10.46 -16.49 1.91
CA HIS A 112 9.61 -17.70 1.84
C HIS A 112 8.33 -17.47 1.03
N THR A 113 7.96 -16.20 0.78
CA THR A 113 6.83 -15.79 -0.07
C THR A 113 7.28 -15.27 -1.43
N TYR A 114 8.56 -15.48 -1.82
CA TYR A 114 9.07 -15.05 -3.12
C TYR A 114 8.18 -15.50 -4.29
N GLY A 115 7.79 -14.55 -5.14
CA GLY A 115 6.88 -14.75 -6.27
C GLY A 115 5.40 -14.80 -5.89
N GLN A 116 5.05 -14.81 -4.60
CA GLN A 116 3.66 -14.73 -4.14
C GLN A 116 3.17 -13.28 -4.09
N TRP A 117 1.86 -13.12 -4.10
CA TRP A 117 1.22 -11.81 -4.05
C TRP A 117 -0.06 -11.84 -3.21
N ASP A 118 -0.46 -10.68 -2.75
CA ASP A 118 -1.76 -10.41 -2.15
C ASP A 118 -2.41 -9.20 -2.83
N SER A 119 -3.70 -9.02 -2.67
CA SER A 119 -4.41 -7.91 -3.28
C SER A 119 -5.48 -7.32 -2.36
N VAL A 120 -5.66 -6.01 -2.48
CA VAL A 120 -6.69 -5.27 -1.75
C VAL A 120 -7.47 -4.40 -2.74
N ARG A 121 -8.80 -4.46 -2.68
CA ARG A 121 -9.64 -3.49 -3.36
C ARG A 121 -9.57 -2.16 -2.60
N LEU A 122 -9.14 -1.11 -3.29
CA LEU A 122 -9.14 0.26 -2.79
C LEU A 122 -10.17 1.07 -3.58
N ASP A 123 -11.01 1.82 -2.89
CA ASP A 123 -12.06 2.63 -3.51
C ASP A 123 -12.44 3.86 -2.65
N ASP A 124 -13.29 4.72 -3.21
CA ASP A 124 -13.83 5.91 -2.55
C ASP A 124 -15.09 5.64 -1.70
N VAL A 125 -15.33 4.38 -1.35
CA VAL A 125 -16.40 3.95 -0.44
C VAL A 125 -15.83 3.61 0.93
N ASP A 126 -14.90 2.67 0.98
CA ASP A 126 -14.25 2.22 2.22
C ASP A 126 -12.99 3.05 2.55
N PHE A 127 -12.39 3.72 1.55
CA PHE A 127 -11.17 4.52 1.68
C PHE A 127 -10.00 3.75 2.32
N ARG A 128 -9.94 2.43 2.10
CA ARG A 128 -8.81 1.63 2.54
C ARG A 128 -7.52 2.08 1.86
N SER A 129 -6.41 1.83 2.53
CA SER A 129 -5.07 2.08 2.01
C SER A 129 -4.22 0.84 2.15
N VAL A 130 -3.14 0.77 1.38
CA VAL A 130 -2.11 -0.28 1.51
C VAL A 130 -0.77 0.37 1.78
N TYR A 131 -0.09 -0.10 2.83
CA TYR A 131 1.33 0.16 3.03
C TYR A 131 2.15 -0.98 2.42
N ILE A 132 3.16 -0.63 1.66
CA ILE A 132 4.05 -1.52 0.93
C ILE A 132 5.48 -1.13 1.30
N SER A 133 6.21 -2.03 1.96
CA SER A 133 7.57 -1.74 2.39
C SER A 133 8.57 -1.72 1.23
N GLU A 134 9.74 -1.20 1.50
CA GLU A 134 10.88 -1.23 0.58
C GLU A 134 11.20 -2.67 0.18
N GLY A 135 11.51 -2.87 -1.10
CA GLY A 135 11.87 -4.17 -1.66
C GLY A 135 10.69 -5.02 -2.12
N LEU A 136 9.44 -4.62 -1.85
CA LEU A 136 8.27 -5.25 -2.45
C LEU A 136 7.94 -4.64 -3.81
N GLY A 137 7.35 -5.45 -4.68
CA GLY A 137 6.77 -5.02 -5.96
C GLY A 137 5.35 -4.52 -5.77
N HIS A 138 4.98 -3.47 -6.50
CA HIS A 138 3.65 -2.87 -6.47
C HIS A 138 3.03 -2.79 -7.85
N ALA A 139 1.78 -3.20 -7.97
CA ALA A 139 0.97 -3.01 -9.16
C ALA A 139 -0.48 -2.69 -8.79
N PHE A 140 -1.23 -2.08 -9.71
CA PHE A 140 -2.69 -2.01 -9.60
C PHE A 140 -3.36 -2.05 -10.96
N ILE A 141 -4.64 -2.45 -10.98
CA ILE A 141 -5.52 -2.32 -12.12
C ILE A 141 -6.69 -1.42 -11.78
N ALA A 142 -7.01 -0.45 -12.65
CA ALA A 142 -8.17 0.42 -12.50
C ALA A 142 -9.47 -0.32 -12.85
N LEU A 143 -10.41 -0.36 -11.89
CA LEU A 143 -11.72 -1.01 -12.05
C LEU A 143 -12.78 -0.07 -12.60
N THR A 144 -12.58 1.25 -12.44
CA THR A 144 -13.49 2.28 -12.89
C THR A 144 -12.80 3.28 -13.80
N GLU A 145 -13.58 4.00 -14.59
CA GLU A 145 -13.07 5.13 -15.38
C GLU A 145 -12.68 6.27 -14.43
N GLY A 146 -11.53 6.91 -14.70
CA GLY A 146 -11.04 8.03 -13.90
C GLY A 146 -10.54 7.65 -12.50
N ALA A 147 -10.23 6.37 -12.24
CA ALA A 147 -9.72 5.93 -10.94
C ALA A 147 -8.50 6.76 -10.54
N THR A 148 -8.61 7.44 -9.39
CA THR A 148 -7.60 8.38 -8.89
C THR A 148 -6.90 7.78 -7.69
N VAL A 149 -5.61 7.51 -7.85
CA VAL A 149 -4.76 6.91 -6.83
C VAL A 149 -3.75 7.93 -6.35
N SER A 150 -3.73 8.17 -5.04
CA SER A 150 -2.72 8.98 -4.35
C SER A 150 -1.79 8.06 -3.57
N TYR A 151 -0.50 8.29 -3.63
CA TYR A 151 0.48 7.52 -2.88
C TYR A 151 1.59 8.40 -2.31
N LEU A 152 1.83 8.20 -1.02
CA LEU A 152 2.90 8.82 -0.25
C LEU A 152 4.10 7.88 -0.29
N VAL A 153 5.30 8.42 -0.54
CA VAL A 153 6.50 7.57 -0.72
C VAL A 153 7.67 8.04 0.13
N SER A 154 8.51 7.07 0.53
CA SER A 154 9.66 7.29 1.42
C SER A 154 10.90 7.84 0.73
N ASP A 155 10.93 7.87 -0.61
CA ASP A 155 12.03 8.48 -1.38
C ASP A 155 11.50 9.18 -2.63
N VAL A 156 12.27 10.10 -3.18
CA VAL A 156 11.92 10.79 -4.42
C VAL A 156 12.11 9.87 -5.63
N TYR A 157 11.33 10.11 -6.68
CA TYR A 157 11.47 9.38 -7.94
C TYR A 157 12.89 9.50 -8.50
N ASN A 158 13.49 8.34 -8.81
CA ASN A 158 14.81 8.27 -9.43
C ASN A 158 14.78 7.26 -10.60
N PRO A 159 14.78 7.74 -11.85
CA PRO A 159 14.65 6.86 -13.03
C PRO A 159 15.80 5.85 -13.18
N VAL A 160 16.95 6.08 -12.53
CA VAL A 160 18.10 5.16 -12.56
C VAL A 160 17.86 3.95 -11.63
N ARG A 161 17.09 4.14 -10.54
CA ARG A 161 16.81 3.10 -9.55
C ARG A 161 15.41 2.46 -9.69
N GLU A 162 14.53 3.06 -10.49
CA GLU A 162 13.19 2.51 -10.74
C GLU A 162 13.26 1.34 -11.71
N ARG A 163 12.69 0.22 -11.30
CA ARG A 163 12.62 -1.04 -12.05
C ARG A 163 11.20 -1.51 -12.21
N GLY A 164 11.01 -2.42 -13.16
CA GLY A 164 9.72 -3.07 -13.38
C GLY A 164 9.89 -4.55 -13.67
N ILE A 165 8.82 -5.30 -13.41
CA ILE A 165 8.62 -6.69 -13.81
C ILE A 165 7.33 -6.72 -14.62
N ASP A 166 7.27 -7.58 -15.64
CA ASP A 166 6.08 -7.77 -16.46
C ASP A 166 4.86 -8.14 -15.58
N PRO A 167 3.81 -7.31 -15.52
CA PRO A 167 2.62 -7.62 -14.73
C PRO A 167 1.82 -8.81 -15.29
N LEU A 168 2.14 -9.28 -16.49
CA LEU A 168 1.54 -10.46 -17.11
C LEU A 168 2.44 -11.71 -16.99
N ASP A 169 3.51 -11.64 -16.22
CA ASP A 169 4.39 -12.80 -15.97
C ASP A 169 3.58 -13.98 -15.42
N ALA A 170 3.58 -15.09 -16.17
CA ALA A 170 2.85 -16.30 -15.79
C ALA A 170 3.36 -16.96 -14.51
N THR A 171 4.62 -16.72 -14.13
CA THR A 171 5.21 -17.25 -12.88
C THR A 171 4.62 -16.56 -11.66
N ILE A 172 4.41 -15.24 -11.74
CA ILE A 172 3.71 -14.45 -10.71
C ILE A 172 2.21 -14.74 -10.78
N GLY A 173 1.64 -14.73 -12.00
CA GLY A 173 0.25 -15.10 -12.24
C GLY A 173 -0.76 -14.15 -11.58
N LEU A 174 -0.58 -12.82 -11.68
CA LEU A 174 -1.56 -11.86 -11.18
C LEU A 174 -2.93 -12.11 -11.82
N VAL A 175 -3.97 -12.17 -11.00
CA VAL A 175 -5.34 -12.39 -11.46
C VAL A 175 -6.08 -11.05 -11.54
N PHE A 176 -6.25 -10.54 -12.76
CA PHE A 176 -7.02 -9.33 -13.01
C PHE A 176 -8.52 -9.63 -13.08
N PRO A 177 -9.39 -8.88 -12.37
CA PRO A 177 -10.82 -9.07 -12.43
C PRO A 177 -11.38 -8.85 -13.84
N THR A 178 -12.29 -9.73 -14.28
CA THR A 178 -12.94 -9.60 -15.60
C THR A 178 -13.71 -8.30 -15.76
N GLU A 179 -14.22 -7.73 -14.67
CA GLU A 179 -14.91 -6.45 -14.64
C GLU A 179 -14.01 -5.27 -15.04
N ALA A 180 -12.70 -5.37 -14.89
CA ALA A 180 -11.74 -4.37 -15.34
C ALA A 180 -11.61 -4.33 -16.87
N GLY A 181 -12.00 -5.40 -17.56
CA GLY A 181 -11.82 -5.57 -19.00
C GLY A 181 -10.38 -6.01 -19.35
N ARG A 182 -9.98 -5.74 -20.59
CA ARG A 182 -8.63 -6.09 -21.06
C ARG A 182 -7.58 -5.17 -20.38
N PRO A 183 -6.50 -5.73 -19.82
CA PRO A 183 -5.40 -4.95 -19.26
C PRO A 183 -4.77 -4.00 -20.30
N LEU A 184 -4.60 -2.74 -19.91
CA LEU A 184 -3.95 -1.69 -20.70
C LEU A 184 -2.63 -1.31 -20.02
N LEU A 185 -1.52 -1.68 -20.66
CA LEU A 185 -0.17 -1.44 -20.14
C LEU A 185 0.52 -0.27 -20.85
N SER A 186 1.46 0.36 -20.15
CA SER A 186 2.39 1.29 -20.79
C SER A 186 3.45 0.54 -21.62
N GLY A 187 4.07 1.23 -22.57
CA GLY A 187 5.18 0.64 -23.33
C GLY A 187 6.34 0.18 -22.43
N LYS A 188 6.57 0.86 -21.29
CA LYS A 188 7.58 0.48 -20.29
C LYS A 188 7.23 -0.84 -19.61
N ASP A 189 5.95 -1.02 -19.22
CA ASP A 189 5.49 -2.22 -18.51
C ASP A 189 5.43 -3.43 -19.47
N VAL A 190 5.07 -3.21 -20.74
CA VAL A 190 5.13 -4.26 -21.78
C VAL A 190 6.57 -4.74 -22.05
N ALA A 191 7.55 -3.85 -21.93
CA ALA A 191 8.97 -4.16 -22.18
C ALA A 191 9.70 -4.63 -20.89
N ALA A 192 9.00 -4.71 -19.76
CA ALA A 192 9.60 -5.13 -18.50
C ALA A 192 9.97 -6.62 -18.54
N PRO A 193 11.07 -7.03 -17.88
CA PRO A 193 11.52 -8.43 -17.83
C PRO A 193 10.54 -9.28 -17.01
N SER A 194 10.56 -10.60 -17.23
CA SER A 194 9.94 -11.56 -16.31
C SER A 194 10.63 -11.54 -14.95
N LEU A 195 9.97 -12.09 -13.93
CA LEU A 195 10.55 -12.26 -12.59
C LEU A 195 11.86 -13.05 -12.64
N GLU A 196 11.91 -14.11 -13.42
CA GLU A 196 13.10 -14.96 -13.61
C GLU A 196 14.25 -14.16 -14.26
N ALA A 197 13.97 -13.40 -15.32
CA ALA A 197 14.95 -12.57 -15.99
C ALA A 197 15.49 -11.44 -15.10
N ALA A 198 14.62 -10.83 -14.29
CA ALA A 198 14.99 -9.82 -13.31
C ALA A 198 15.88 -10.42 -12.21
N ALA A 199 15.57 -11.63 -11.73
CA ALA A 199 16.40 -12.36 -10.77
C ALA A 199 17.78 -12.68 -11.35
N ALA A 200 17.84 -13.20 -12.58
CA ALA A 200 19.09 -13.53 -13.27
C ALA A 200 20.00 -12.32 -13.50
N SER A 201 19.41 -11.12 -13.64
CA SER A 201 20.16 -9.87 -13.77
C SER A 201 20.75 -9.33 -12.46
N GLY A 202 20.40 -9.92 -11.30
CA GLY A 202 20.85 -9.49 -9.99
C GLY A 202 20.27 -8.14 -9.53
N LEU A 203 19.14 -7.69 -10.13
CA LEU A 203 18.50 -6.41 -9.83
C LEU A 203 17.39 -6.51 -8.79
N LEU A 204 16.97 -7.74 -8.43
CA LEU A 204 15.96 -7.94 -7.41
C LEU A 204 16.52 -7.68 -6.01
N PRO A 205 15.70 -7.12 -5.10
CA PRO A 205 16.08 -6.93 -3.71
C PRO A 205 16.36 -8.27 -3.02
N GLU A 206 17.41 -8.32 -2.18
CA GLU A 206 17.64 -9.46 -1.29
C GLU A 206 17.00 -9.20 0.07
N LEU A 207 16.30 -10.20 0.63
CA LEU A 207 15.65 -10.09 1.95
C LEU A 207 16.63 -9.66 3.05
N ARG A 208 17.89 -10.13 2.99
CA ARG A 208 18.94 -9.76 3.94
C ARG A 208 19.26 -8.25 3.88
N GLN A 209 19.33 -7.66 2.69
CA GLN A 209 19.61 -6.23 2.52
C GLN A 209 18.47 -5.38 3.11
N ILE A 210 17.21 -5.81 2.94
CA ILE A 210 16.04 -5.17 3.53
C ILE A 210 16.13 -5.20 5.07
N ALA A 211 16.45 -6.35 5.65
CA ALA A 211 16.57 -6.49 7.10
C ALA A 211 17.71 -5.62 7.68
N GLU A 212 18.82 -5.49 6.97
CA GLU A 212 19.94 -4.60 7.34
C GLU A 212 19.53 -3.12 7.25
N PHE A 213 18.77 -2.75 6.20
CA PHE A 213 18.24 -1.40 6.03
C PHE A 213 17.33 -1.00 7.19
N TYR A 214 16.34 -1.82 7.57
CA TYR A 214 15.44 -1.53 8.68
C TYR A 214 16.17 -1.46 10.04
N LYS A 215 17.17 -2.30 10.27
CA LYS A 215 18.03 -2.18 11.46
C LYS A 215 18.76 -0.83 11.53
N SER A 216 19.06 -0.22 10.39
CA SER A 216 19.68 1.10 10.37
C SER A 216 18.69 2.22 10.71
N LEU A 217 17.42 2.09 10.29
CA LEU A 217 16.36 3.07 10.61
C LEU A 217 16.03 3.08 12.12
N SER A 218 15.90 1.91 12.72
CA SER A 218 15.61 1.79 14.17
C SER A 218 16.72 2.38 15.07
N LYS A 219 17.97 2.42 14.58
CA LYS A 219 19.08 3.03 15.32
C LYS A 219 19.16 4.54 15.16
N ALA A 220 18.58 5.10 14.10
CA ALA A 220 18.60 6.53 13.84
C ALA A 220 17.49 7.30 14.59
N GLY A 221 16.49 6.60 15.13
CA GLY A 221 15.39 7.14 15.94
C GLY A 221 15.56 7.02 17.45
N ALA A 222 16.66 6.45 17.91
CA ALA A 222 17.02 6.33 19.31
C ALA A 222 18.15 7.32 19.66
#